data_b86d6b0a5efde5108cbd1a9289006322
#
_entry.id   b86d6b0a5efde5108cbd1a9289006322
#
_cell.length_a   1.000
_cell.length_b   1.000
_cell.length_c   1.000
_cell.angle_alpha   90.00
_cell.angle_beta   90.00
_cell.angle_gamma   90.00
#
_symmetry.space_group_name_H-M   'P 1'
#
loop_
_entity.id
_entity.type
_entity.pdbx_description
1 polymer ?
#
loop_
_entity_poly.entity_id
_entity_poly.type
_entity_poly.pdbx_seq_one_letter_code
_entity_poly.pdbx_strand_id
1 'polypeptide(L)'
;MEHFREVQDGIFLLKSPFPPVWSGVTLVRGEELCLIDSGASADVVDGVIRPALAELGLGLGDIDWLVSTHCHGDHIGGHARIKELAPQIRTACIEQAAPALRDPAANAVRIRTKYPRFSPPPQCYLRGVEPDRVLRDGEALGDRLTVLHTPGHDGDCVCWYDRKTKTAVTGDSLQANGTVTQGIAFYQDLDAYLGSVAKLRICDVENIIAGHDYAGMGYNIEGAENVRRVLDLCAAYTEQYQRFVDEALSCGLTDTSVMAAQMITQLGCGMPQKLFLAMYTTDEHIRHSKFYKGELK
;
A
#
# COMPACT_ATOMS: atom_id res chain seq x y z
N MET A 1 -13.15 -9.98 18.48
CA MET A 1 -13.51 -9.23 17.25
C MET A 1 -12.44 -8.20 16.99
N GLU A 2 -12.12 -7.95 15.73
CA GLU A 2 -11.25 -6.83 15.36
C GLU A 2 -11.99 -5.53 15.65
N HIS A 3 -11.34 -4.52 16.21
CA HIS A 3 -11.92 -3.23 16.58
C HIS A 3 -11.01 -2.08 16.17
N PHE A 4 -11.56 -0.91 15.99
CA PHE A 4 -10.80 0.31 15.79
C PHE A 4 -10.05 0.69 17.07
N ARG A 5 -8.75 0.84 16.95
CA ARG A 5 -7.88 1.29 18.03
C ARG A 5 -7.38 2.69 17.72
N GLU A 6 -7.57 3.63 18.64
CA GLU A 6 -6.97 4.94 18.50
C GLU A 6 -5.44 4.84 18.59
N VAL A 7 -4.76 5.34 17.57
CA VAL A 7 -3.30 5.28 17.43
C VAL A 7 -2.68 6.67 17.45
N GLN A 8 -3.46 7.70 17.10
CA GLN A 8 -3.14 9.11 17.22
C GLN A 8 -4.44 9.88 17.51
N ASP A 9 -4.35 11.12 17.96
CA ASP A 9 -5.52 11.96 18.30
C ASP A 9 -6.53 12.04 17.15
N GLY A 10 -7.66 11.33 17.30
CA GLY A 10 -8.72 11.21 16.31
C GLY A 10 -8.37 10.34 15.09
N ILE A 11 -7.31 9.53 15.16
CA ILE A 11 -6.96 8.56 14.11
C ILE A 11 -7.04 7.15 14.70
N PHE A 12 -7.87 6.32 14.09
CA PHE A 12 -8.15 4.96 14.52
C PHE A 12 -7.75 3.97 13.45
N LEU A 13 -7.01 2.94 13.82
CA LEU A 13 -6.60 1.85 12.93
C LEU A 13 -7.38 0.58 13.27
N LEU A 14 -7.93 -0.04 12.23
CA LEU A 14 -8.51 -1.37 12.24
C LEU A 14 -7.64 -2.30 11.40
N LYS A 15 -7.21 -3.43 11.97
CA LYS A 15 -6.52 -4.49 11.23
C LYS A 15 -7.56 -5.38 10.56
N SER A 16 -7.83 -5.11 9.31
CA SER A 16 -8.78 -5.85 8.49
C SER A 16 -8.21 -7.20 8.06
N PRO A 17 -8.92 -8.33 8.23
CA PRO A 17 -8.40 -9.65 7.89
C PRO A 17 -8.04 -9.80 6.41
N PHE A 18 -6.81 -10.23 6.15
CA PHE A 18 -6.30 -10.63 4.82
C PHE A 18 -5.27 -11.76 5.00
N PRO A 19 -5.70 -12.95 5.43
CA PRO A 19 -4.78 -14.01 5.82
C PRO A 19 -3.76 -14.38 4.75
N PRO A 20 -2.51 -14.64 5.15
CA PRO A 20 -1.98 -14.71 6.51
C PRO A 20 -1.51 -13.37 7.10
N VAL A 21 -1.73 -12.27 6.41
CA VAL A 21 -1.50 -10.89 6.89
C VAL A 21 -2.83 -10.19 7.15
N TRP A 22 -2.81 -8.90 7.41
CA TRP A 22 -3.97 -8.02 7.52
C TRP A 22 -3.71 -6.75 6.70
N SER A 23 -4.77 -6.05 6.28
CA SER A 23 -4.69 -4.73 5.64
C SER A 23 -5.24 -3.66 6.59
N GLY A 24 -4.59 -2.51 6.67
CA GLY A 24 -5.02 -1.40 7.50
C GLY A 24 -6.26 -0.70 6.93
N VAL A 25 -7.27 -0.48 7.77
CA VAL A 25 -8.37 0.44 7.48
C VAL A 25 -8.29 1.54 8.53
N THR A 26 -8.17 2.79 8.09
CA THR A 26 -7.94 3.93 9.00
C THR A 26 -9.13 4.87 8.99
N LEU A 27 -9.67 5.18 10.17
CA LEU A 27 -10.69 6.22 10.35
C LEU A 27 -10.02 7.48 10.89
N VAL A 28 -10.23 8.61 10.21
CA VAL A 28 -9.78 9.94 10.65
C VAL A 28 -10.99 10.77 11.03
N ARG A 29 -11.03 11.21 12.29
CA ARG A 29 -12.11 12.01 12.87
C ARG A 29 -11.71 13.47 12.90
N GLY A 30 -12.29 14.27 12.00
CA GLY A 30 -12.21 15.73 11.94
C GLY A 30 -13.60 16.35 12.05
N GLU A 31 -13.80 17.53 11.44
CA GLU A 31 -15.14 18.06 11.17
C GLU A 31 -15.89 17.16 10.19
N GLU A 32 -15.17 16.53 9.25
CA GLU A 32 -15.63 15.47 8.37
C GLU A 32 -14.96 14.15 8.78
N LEU A 33 -15.73 13.04 8.76
CA LEU A 33 -15.23 11.70 9.00
C LEU A 33 -14.69 11.10 7.70
N CYS A 34 -13.44 10.68 7.70
CA CYS A 34 -12.81 10.06 6.54
C CYS A 34 -12.40 8.62 6.84
N LEU A 35 -12.87 7.67 6.02
CA LEU A 35 -12.44 6.28 6.05
C LEU A 35 -11.41 6.06 4.93
N ILE A 36 -10.21 5.66 5.30
CA ILE A 36 -9.09 5.37 4.39
C ILE A 36 -8.98 3.86 4.26
N ASP A 37 -9.10 3.34 3.04
CA ASP A 37 -9.18 1.93 2.67
C ASP A 37 -10.45 1.23 3.20
N SER A 38 -10.72 0.03 2.71
CA SER A 38 -11.96 -0.70 3.00
C SER A 38 -11.79 -2.21 3.15
N GLY A 39 -10.54 -2.68 3.25
CA GLY A 39 -10.24 -4.11 3.34
C GLY A 39 -10.49 -4.86 2.03
N ALA A 40 -10.41 -6.19 2.10
CA ALA A 40 -10.26 -7.07 0.94
C ALA A 40 -11.58 -7.45 0.24
N SER A 41 -12.75 -7.24 0.87
CA SER A 41 -14.03 -7.75 0.32
C SER A 41 -15.27 -7.14 0.98
N ALA A 42 -16.42 -7.40 0.36
CA ALA A 42 -17.73 -7.08 0.94
C ALA A 42 -17.95 -7.76 2.30
N ASP A 43 -17.50 -9.00 2.47
CA ASP A 43 -17.64 -9.74 3.74
C ASP A 43 -16.85 -9.06 4.87
N VAL A 44 -15.69 -8.48 4.56
CA VAL A 44 -14.90 -7.69 5.53
C VAL A 44 -15.68 -6.43 5.93
N VAL A 45 -16.36 -5.77 5.00
CA VAL A 45 -17.21 -4.62 5.34
C VAL A 45 -18.34 -5.04 6.28
N ASP A 46 -19.08 -6.10 5.92
CA ASP A 46 -20.25 -6.54 6.68
C ASP A 46 -19.89 -7.16 8.03
N GLY A 47 -18.83 -7.96 8.08
CA GLY A 47 -18.45 -8.75 9.27
C GLY A 47 -17.44 -8.09 10.19
N VAL A 48 -16.71 -7.08 9.72
CA VAL A 48 -15.60 -6.47 10.49
C VAL A 48 -15.74 -4.95 10.59
N ILE A 49 -15.76 -4.23 9.44
CA ILE A 49 -15.73 -2.76 9.48
C ILE A 49 -16.99 -2.18 10.13
N ARG A 50 -18.18 -2.65 9.72
CA ARG A 50 -19.47 -2.17 10.28
C ARG A 50 -19.59 -2.44 11.78
N PRO A 51 -19.31 -3.67 12.28
CA PRO A 51 -19.30 -3.91 13.73
C PRO A 51 -18.29 -3.05 14.48
N ALA A 52 -17.09 -2.86 13.94
CA ALA A 52 -16.06 -2.04 14.57
C ALA A 52 -16.42 -0.54 14.61
N LEU A 53 -17.11 0.00 13.58
CA LEU A 53 -17.66 1.35 13.61
C LEU A 53 -18.77 1.47 14.68
N ALA A 54 -19.63 0.46 14.80
CA ALA A 54 -20.71 0.46 15.80
C ALA A 54 -20.19 0.51 17.25
N GLU A 55 -19.02 -0.11 17.53
CA GLU A 55 -18.35 0.01 18.84
C GLU A 55 -17.93 1.45 19.16
N LEU A 56 -17.64 2.27 18.12
CA LEU A 56 -17.37 3.70 18.26
C LEU A 56 -18.63 4.58 18.30
N GLY A 57 -19.81 3.95 18.26
CA GLY A 57 -21.10 4.65 18.15
C GLY A 57 -21.37 5.24 16.76
N LEU A 58 -20.70 4.72 15.71
CA LEU A 58 -20.78 5.19 14.33
C LEU A 58 -21.40 4.11 13.43
N GLY A 59 -21.99 4.57 12.34
CA GLY A 59 -22.37 3.73 11.21
C GLY A 59 -21.71 4.20 9.91
N LEU A 60 -21.83 3.44 8.82
CA LEU A 60 -21.35 3.89 7.51
C LEU A 60 -21.98 5.21 7.08
N GLY A 61 -23.22 5.49 7.51
CA GLY A 61 -23.92 6.73 7.20
C GLY A 61 -23.31 8.00 7.80
N ASP A 62 -22.45 7.86 8.79
CA ASP A 62 -21.76 8.97 9.44
C ASP A 62 -20.42 9.32 8.75
N ILE A 63 -19.96 8.49 7.82
CA ILE A 63 -18.73 8.71 7.08
C ILE A 63 -18.98 9.69 5.93
N ASP A 64 -18.22 10.77 5.87
CA ASP A 64 -18.29 11.78 4.81
C ASP A 64 -17.49 11.38 3.58
N TRP A 65 -16.29 10.85 3.78
CA TRP A 65 -15.36 10.50 2.73
C TRP A 65 -14.86 9.06 2.85
N LEU A 66 -14.88 8.36 1.71
CA LEU A 66 -14.18 7.09 1.51
C LEU A 66 -13.06 7.31 0.51
N VAL A 67 -11.83 7.04 0.92
CA VAL A 67 -10.63 7.20 0.09
C VAL A 67 -9.75 5.96 0.17
N SER A 68 -8.80 5.83 -0.76
CA SER A 68 -7.86 4.72 -0.76
C SER A 68 -6.42 5.23 -0.74
N THR A 69 -5.52 4.43 -0.17
CA THR A 69 -4.08 4.61 -0.29
C THR A 69 -3.58 4.21 -1.67
N HIS A 70 -4.17 3.17 -2.25
CA HIS A 70 -3.97 2.69 -3.63
C HIS A 70 -5.06 1.68 -4.01
N CYS A 71 -5.07 1.19 -5.26
CA CYS A 71 -6.18 0.37 -5.78
C CYS A 71 -5.88 -1.14 -5.83
N HIS A 72 -5.08 -1.69 -4.92
CA HIS A 72 -4.99 -3.14 -4.75
C HIS A 72 -6.22 -3.69 -4.02
N GLY A 73 -6.58 -4.94 -4.32
CA GLY A 73 -7.84 -5.52 -3.89
C GLY A 73 -8.03 -5.65 -2.38
N ASP A 74 -6.96 -5.74 -1.63
CA ASP A 74 -6.99 -5.80 -0.16
C ASP A 74 -7.14 -4.42 0.51
N HIS A 75 -7.06 -3.34 -0.25
CA HIS A 75 -7.32 -1.96 0.19
C HIS A 75 -8.69 -1.45 -0.26
N ILE A 76 -9.10 -1.76 -1.50
CA ILE A 76 -10.37 -1.24 -2.05
C ILE A 76 -11.48 -2.28 -2.23
N GLY A 77 -11.26 -3.53 -1.83
CA GLY A 77 -12.22 -4.63 -2.04
C GLY A 77 -13.59 -4.40 -1.44
N GLY A 78 -13.68 -3.59 -0.41
CA GLY A 78 -14.93 -3.19 0.26
C GLY A 78 -15.60 -1.92 -0.29
N HIS A 79 -14.93 -1.10 -1.13
CA HIS A 79 -15.43 0.21 -1.58
C HIS A 79 -16.84 0.14 -2.17
N ALA A 80 -17.07 -0.77 -3.13
CA ALA A 80 -18.37 -0.93 -3.77
C ALA A 80 -19.46 -1.34 -2.76
N ARG A 81 -19.13 -2.19 -1.80
CA ARG A 81 -20.08 -2.60 -0.75
C ARG A 81 -20.42 -1.45 0.18
N ILE A 82 -19.47 -0.62 0.54
CA ILE A 82 -19.70 0.59 1.35
C ILE A 82 -20.64 1.55 0.61
N LYS A 83 -20.39 1.81 -0.69
CA LYS A 83 -21.26 2.66 -1.51
C LYS A 83 -22.67 2.10 -1.69
N GLU A 84 -22.84 0.78 -1.74
CA GLU A 84 -24.17 0.15 -1.75
C GLU A 84 -24.94 0.38 -0.45
N LEU A 85 -24.28 0.27 0.69
CA LEU A 85 -24.90 0.39 2.00
C LEU A 85 -25.12 1.85 2.40
N ALA A 86 -24.30 2.76 1.94
CA ALA A 86 -24.33 4.18 2.26
C ALA A 86 -23.98 5.01 1.01
N PRO A 87 -24.91 5.13 0.05
CA PRO A 87 -24.68 5.79 -1.24
C PRO A 87 -24.33 7.29 -1.13
N GLN A 88 -24.65 7.93 0.00
CA GLN A 88 -24.32 9.34 0.27
C GLN A 88 -22.84 9.58 0.59
N ILE A 89 -22.07 8.55 0.95
CA ILE A 89 -20.63 8.71 1.18
C ILE A 89 -19.97 9.18 -0.10
N ARG A 90 -19.20 10.27 -0.02
CA ARG A 90 -18.41 10.76 -1.15
C ARG A 90 -17.11 9.97 -1.26
N THR A 91 -16.66 9.73 -2.47
CA THR A 91 -15.38 9.08 -2.75
C THR A 91 -14.40 10.07 -3.35
N ALA A 92 -13.13 10.02 -2.93
CA ALA A 92 -12.07 10.81 -3.52
C ALA A 92 -10.82 9.96 -3.78
N CYS A 93 -10.10 10.28 -4.84
CA CYS A 93 -8.83 9.64 -5.15
C CYS A 93 -7.91 10.62 -5.87
N ILE A 94 -6.62 10.28 -5.97
CA ILE A 94 -5.70 11.01 -6.86
C ILE A 94 -6.02 10.70 -8.32
N GLU A 95 -5.64 11.59 -9.24
CA GLU A 95 -5.90 11.44 -10.68
C GLU A 95 -5.39 10.09 -11.23
N GLN A 96 -4.22 9.65 -10.79
CA GLN A 96 -3.59 8.39 -11.21
C GLN A 96 -4.38 7.14 -10.76
N ALA A 97 -5.13 7.22 -9.66
CA ALA A 97 -5.92 6.13 -9.12
C ALA A 97 -7.30 5.99 -9.78
N ALA A 98 -7.82 7.06 -10.40
CA ALA A 98 -9.19 7.07 -10.90
C ALA A 98 -9.53 5.94 -11.91
N PRO A 99 -8.66 5.57 -12.87
CA PRO A 99 -8.92 4.43 -13.75
C PRO A 99 -9.03 3.10 -13.01
N ALA A 100 -8.10 2.84 -12.06
CA ALA A 100 -8.07 1.59 -11.29
C ALA A 100 -9.22 1.52 -10.27
N LEU A 101 -9.65 2.65 -9.72
CA LEU A 101 -10.80 2.72 -8.82
C LEU A 101 -12.11 2.43 -9.56
N ARG A 102 -12.24 2.87 -10.83
CA ARG A 102 -13.39 2.57 -11.70
C ARG A 102 -13.43 1.11 -12.14
N ASP A 103 -12.27 0.52 -12.43
CA ASP A 103 -12.15 -0.87 -12.88
C ASP A 103 -11.03 -1.61 -12.14
N PRO A 104 -11.24 -1.96 -10.86
CA PRO A 104 -10.26 -2.68 -10.06
C PRO A 104 -10.01 -4.11 -10.55
N ALA A 105 -10.97 -4.70 -11.27
CA ALA A 105 -10.78 -6.02 -11.87
C ALA A 105 -9.74 -5.97 -13.00
N ALA A 106 -9.80 -4.95 -13.88
CA ALA A 106 -8.78 -4.72 -14.90
C ALA A 106 -7.41 -4.44 -14.29
N ASN A 107 -7.34 -3.66 -13.19
CA ASN A 107 -6.09 -3.43 -12.47
C ASN A 107 -5.52 -4.74 -11.88
N ALA A 108 -6.36 -5.59 -11.30
CA ALA A 108 -5.96 -6.90 -10.79
C ALA A 108 -5.42 -7.82 -11.89
N VAL A 109 -5.97 -7.75 -13.10
CA VAL A 109 -5.45 -8.46 -14.28
C VAL A 109 -4.09 -7.89 -14.69
N ARG A 110 -3.95 -6.56 -14.79
CA ARG A 110 -2.70 -5.87 -15.17
C ARG A 110 -1.51 -6.34 -14.34
N ILE A 111 -1.64 -6.36 -13.04
CA ILE A 111 -0.57 -6.75 -12.12
C ILE A 111 -0.14 -8.22 -12.33
N ARG A 112 -1.03 -9.11 -12.79
CA ARG A 112 -0.74 -10.54 -12.96
C ARG A 112 -0.27 -10.90 -14.36
N THR A 113 -0.44 -10.03 -15.33
CA THR A 113 -0.14 -10.29 -16.75
C THR A 113 1.36 -10.41 -17.00
N LYS A 114 2.21 -9.72 -16.25
CA LYS A 114 3.68 -9.77 -16.44
C LYS A 114 4.24 -11.18 -16.12
N TYR A 115 3.71 -11.83 -15.09
CA TYR A 115 4.19 -13.15 -14.65
C TYR A 115 3.04 -14.16 -14.47
N PRO A 116 2.34 -14.54 -15.54
CA PRO A 116 1.09 -15.32 -15.43
C PRO A 116 1.30 -16.73 -14.85
N ARG A 117 2.49 -17.32 -15.02
CA ARG A 117 2.83 -18.65 -14.46
C ARG A 117 3.08 -18.63 -12.96
N PHE A 118 3.42 -17.47 -12.40
CA PHE A 118 3.77 -17.29 -10.99
C PHE A 118 2.70 -16.54 -10.20
N SER A 119 1.69 -16.03 -10.89
CA SER A 119 0.61 -15.25 -10.32
C SER A 119 -0.60 -16.11 -9.99
N PRO A 120 -1.31 -15.86 -8.87
CA PRO A 120 -2.62 -16.45 -8.65
C PRO A 120 -3.63 -15.87 -9.65
N PRO A 121 -4.82 -16.49 -9.82
CA PRO A 121 -5.89 -15.92 -10.63
C PRO A 121 -6.20 -14.47 -10.19
N PRO A 122 -6.50 -13.55 -11.15
CA PRO A 122 -6.84 -12.19 -10.82
C PRO A 122 -8.19 -12.10 -10.08
N GLN A 123 -8.32 -11.06 -9.27
CA GLN A 123 -9.54 -10.80 -8.49
C GLN A 123 -10.61 -10.14 -9.36
N CYS A 124 -11.11 -10.87 -10.36
CA CYS A 124 -12.11 -10.37 -11.32
C CYS A 124 -13.49 -10.08 -10.69
N TYR A 125 -13.70 -10.43 -9.43
CA TYR A 125 -14.92 -10.13 -8.67
C TYR A 125 -14.96 -8.72 -8.09
N LEU A 126 -13.84 -8.01 -8.11
CA LEU A 126 -13.77 -6.63 -7.61
C LEU A 126 -14.65 -5.72 -8.46
N ARG A 127 -15.41 -4.87 -7.78
CA ARG A 127 -16.31 -3.89 -8.40
C ARG A 127 -15.80 -2.48 -8.13
N GLY A 128 -15.79 -1.67 -9.18
CA GLY A 128 -15.34 -0.29 -9.10
C GLY A 128 -16.36 0.65 -8.49
N VAL A 129 -15.88 1.82 -8.14
CA VAL A 129 -16.68 2.98 -7.75
C VAL A 129 -16.22 4.20 -8.55
N GLU A 130 -17.17 5.08 -8.87
CA GLU A 130 -16.85 6.36 -9.50
C GLU A 130 -16.37 7.34 -8.41
N PRO A 131 -15.21 7.98 -8.54
CA PRO A 131 -14.79 9.02 -7.60
C PRO A 131 -15.66 10.28 -7.76
N ASP A 132 -16.21 10.78 -6.65
CA ASP A 132 -16.96 12.04 -6.61
C ASP A 132 -16.00 13.25 -6.72
N ARG A 133 -14.74 13.07 -6.29
CA ARG A 133 -13.70 14.09 -6.38
C ARG A 133 -12.36 13.48 -6.80
N VAL A 134 -11.74 14.06 -7.82
CA VAL A 134 -10.37 13.74 -8.25
C VAL A 134 -9.44 14.83 -7.75
N LEU A 135 -8.39 14.43 -7.04
CA LEU A 135 -7.43 15.29 -6.37
C LEU A 135 -6.09 15.29 -7.09
N ARG A 136 -5.30 16.33 -6.86
CA ARG A 136 -3.90 16.43 -7.26
C ARG A 136 -2.99 16.34 -6.05
N ASP A 137 -1.73 16.00 -6.29
CA ASP A 137 -0.70 15.97 -5.25
C ASP A 137 -0.66 17.29 -4.46
N GLY A 138 -0.69 17.19 -3.12
CA GLY A 138 -0.70 18.30 -2.20
C GLY A 138 -2.07 18.92 -1.94
N GLU A 139 -3.16 18.48 -2.60
CA GLU A 139 -4.50 18.99 -2.32
C GLU A 139 -5.05 18.50 -0.99
N ALA A 140 -5.83 19.37 -0.34
CA ALA A 140 -6.51 19.06 0.90
C ALA A 140 -7.85 18.35 0.68
N LEU A 141 -8.17 17.42 1.58
CA LEU A 141 -9.47 16.79 1.72
C LEU A 141 -9.97 17.01 3.15
N GLY A 142 -11.13 17.63 3.28
CA GLY A 142 -11.65 18.03 4.59
C GLY A 142 -10.73 18.98 5.36
N ASP A 143 -10.94 19.04 6.65
CA ASP A 143 -10.19 19.92 7.55
C ASP A 143 -8.80 19.36 7.93
N ARG A 144 -8.58 18.05 7.82
CA ARG A 144 -7.40 17.38 8.34
C ARG A 144 -6.42 16.89 7.28
N LEU A 145 -6.90 16.27 6.21
CA LEU A 145 -6.08 15.47 5.31
C LEU A 145 -5.48 16.26 4.14
N THR A 146 -4.31 15.87 3.73
CA THR A 146 -3.66 16.28 2.46
C THR A 146 -3.22 15.01 1.74
N VAL A 147 -3.53 14.91 0.45
CA VAL A 147 -3.06 13.79 -0.38
C VAL A 147 -1.63 14.05 -0.82
N LEU A 148 -0.74 13.09 -0.60
CA LEU A 148 0.65 13.12 -1.09
C LEU A 148 0.84 11.96 -2.07
N HIS A 149 1.10 12.24 -3.33
CA HIS A 149 1.40 11.20 -4.32
C HIS A 149 2.74 10.56 -4.01
N THR A 150 2.74 9.26 -3.76
CA THR A 150 3.90 8.46 -3.34
C THR A 150 3.98 7.15 -4.13
N PRO A 151 4.19 7.23 -5.47
CA PRO A 151 4.25 6.08 -6.36
C PRO A 151 5.50 5.22 -6.09
N GLY A 152 5.49 4.03 -6.67
CA GLY A 152 6.60 3.07 -6.62
C GLY A 152 6.10 1.65 -6.39
N HIS A 153 5.36 1.39 -5.32
CA HIS A 153 4.64 0.14 -5.12
C HIS A 153 3.63 -0.09 -6.26
N ASP A 154 2.77 0.89 -6.51
CA ASP A 154 2.04 1.08 -7.77
C ASP A 154 2.01 2.57 -8.13
N GLY A 155 1.64 2.91 -9.37
CA GLY A 155 1.63 4.29 -9.86
C GLY A 155 0.54 5.17 -9.23
N ASP A 156 -0.48 4.56 -8.61
CA ASP A 156 -1.61 5.23 -7.98
C ASP A 156 -1.46 5.44 -6.46
N CYS A 157 -0.33 5.02 -5.88
CA CYS A 157 -0.12 5.10 -4.44
C CYS A 157 -0.07 6.53 -3.91
N VAL A 158 -0.73 6.72 -2.78
CA VAL A 158 -0.71 7.98 -2.02
C VAL A 158 -0.50 7.73 -0.54
N CYS A 159 0.07 8.72 0.14
CA CYS A 159 -0.04 8.87 1.59
C CYS A 159 -1.11 9.92 1.91
N TRP A 160 -1.99 9.61 2.84
CA TRP A 160 -2.90 10.60 3.42
C TRP A 160 -2.24 11.21 4.64
N TYR A 161 -1.82 12.46 4.50
CA TYR A 161 -1.13 13.20 5.55
C TYR A 161 -2.12 13.98 6.40
N ASP A 162 -2.22 13.62 7.68
CA ASP A 162 -2.97 14.37 8.68
C ASP A 162 -2.16 15.53 9.21
N ARG A 163 -2.63 16.74 8.93
CA ARG A 163 -1.94 17.99 9.32
C ARG A 163 -1.95 18.24 10.82
N LYS A 164 -2.94 17.71 11.56
CA LYS A 164 -3.09 17.94 13.00
C LYS A 164 -2.05 17.15 13.80
N THR A 165 -1.88 15.88 13.51
CA THR A 165 -0.97 14.99 14.25
C THR A 165 0.34 14.73 13.51
N LYS A 166 0.52 15.31 12.30
CA LYS A 166 1.65 15.06 11.39
C LYS A 166 1.83 13.57 11.09
N THR A 167 0.73 12.88 10.92
CA THR A 167 0.68 11.44 10.65
C THR A 167 0.47 11.17 9.18
N ALA A 168 1.32 10.34 8.58
CA ALA A 168 1.13 9.82 7.23
C ALA A 168 0.53 8.42 7.28
N VAL A 169 -0.68 8.24 6.74
CA VAL A 169 -1.26 6.92 6.45
C VAL A 169 -0.73 6.51 5.08
N THR A 170 0.24 5.61 5.06
CA THR A 170 1.08 5.37 3.86
C THR A 170 0.59 4.22 2.99
N GLY A 171 -0.38 3.41 3.46
CA GLY A 171 -0.68 2.17 2.77
C GLY A 171 0.61 1.39 2.51
N ASP A 172 0.83 1.04 1.25
CA ASP A 172 1.97 0.25 0.80
C ASP A 172 3.10 1.08 0.18
N SER A 173 3.06 2.41 0.30
CA SER A 173 4.10 3.30 -0.24
C SER A 173 5.48 3.12 0.41
N LEU A 174 5.52 2.59 1.65
CA LEU A 174 6.75 2.26 2.38
C LEU A 174 6.67 0.80 2.82
N GLN A 175 7.68 -0.01 2.51
CA GLN A 175 7.61 -1.45 2.72
C GLN A 175 8.82 -2.06 3.45
N ALA A 176 9.89 -1.30 3.69
CA ALA A 176 11.14 -1.84 4.26
C ALA A 176 11.52 -3.19 3.61
N ASN A 177 11.44 -4.32 4.34
CA ASN A 177 11.72 -5.65 3.77
C ASN A 177 10.45 -6.42 3.31
N GLY A 178 9.34 -5.72 3.11
CA GLY A 178 8.09 -6.35 2.69
C GLY A 178 7.36 -7.08 3.82
N THR A 179 6.31 -7.81 3.46
CA THR A 179 5.56 -8.67 4.37
C THR A 179 6.05 -10.12 4.28
N VAL A 180 5.70 -10.94 5.27
CA VAL A 180 6.02 -12.38 5.27
C VAL A 180 5.49 -13.13 4.03
N THR A 181 4.45 -12.61 3.38
CA THR A 181 3.85 -13.19 2.16
C THR A 181 4.51 -12.71 0.87
N GLN A 182 5.13 -11.53 0.90
CA GLN A 182 5.90 -10.97 -0.22
C GLN A 182 7.34 -11.52 -0.22
N GLY A 183 7.89 -11.75 0.97
CA GLY A 183 9.27 -12.18 1.18
C GLY A 183 10.28 -11.04 1.14
N ILE A 184 10.13 -10.09 0.26
CA ILE A 184 10.88 -8.82 0.14
C ILE A 184 9.89 -7.68 -0.17
N ALA A 185 10.35 -6.42 -0.16
CA ALA A 185 9.53 -5.28 -0.58
C ALA A 185 9.02 -5.48 -2.02
N PHE A 186 7.79 -5.07 -2.28
CA PHE A 186 7.19 -5.09 -3.61
C PHE A 186 7.02 -3.67 -4.14
N TYR A 187 7.70 -3.37 -5.21
CA TYR A 187 7.50 -2.17 -6.02
C TYR A 187 7.67 -2.47 -7.50
N GLN A 188 6.97 -1.69 -8.34
CA GLN A 188 6.93 -1.80 -9.78
C GLN A 188 7.82 -0.76 -10.46
N ASP A 189 8.28 0.26 -9.69
CA ASP A 189 9.15 1.34 -10.15
C ASP A 189 10.08 1.74 -8.98
N LEU A 190 11.38 1.43 -9.10
CA LEU A 190 12.37 1.70 -8.08
C LEU A 190 12.66 3.20 -7.92
N ASP A 191 12.76 3.94 -9.04
CA ASP A 191 13.04 5.38 -8.99
C ASP A 191 11.89 6.15 -8.34
N ALA A 192 10.64 5.80 -8.69
CA ALA A 192 9.46 6.37 -8.07
C ALA A 192 9.38 6.02 -6.58
N TYR A 193 9.70 4.79 -6.18
CA TYR A 193 9.74 4.37 -4.79
C TYR A 193 10.75 5.18 -3.98
N LEU A 194 11.99 5.32 -4.48
CA LEU A 194 13.02 6.13 -3.82
C LEU A 194 12.66 7.61 -3.80
N GLY A 195 12.03 8.12 -4.87
CA GLY A 195 11.47 9.47 -4.92
C GLY A 195 10.40 9.71 -3.84
N SER A 196 9.55 8.73 -3.60
CA SER A 196 8.52 8.76 -2.55
C SER A 196 9.12 8.74 -1.15
N VAL A 197 10.13 7.91 -0.91
CA VAL A 197 10.91 7.92 0.35
C VAL A 197 11.55 9.29 0.58
N ALA A 198 12.19 9.86 -0.46
CA ALA A 198 12.80 11.20 -0.38
C ALA A 198 11.77 12.31 -0.13
N LYS A 199 10.60 12.23 -0.77
CA LYS A 199 9.49 13.17 -0.56
C LYS A 199 9.01 13.16 0.90
N LEU A 200 8.76 11.97 1.47
CA LEU A 200 8.33 11.85 2.86
C LEU A 200 9.39 12.32 3.85
N ARG A 201 10.68 12.26 3.49
CA ARG A 201 11.79 12.76 4.31
C ARG A 201 11.79 14.28 4.45
N ILE A 202 11.33 15.01 3.43
CA ILE A 202 11.23 16.49 3.47
C ILE A 202 9.87 16.99 3.97
N CYS A 203 8.86 16.12 4.01
CA CYS A 203 7.60 16.42 4.66
C CYS A 203 7.76 16.36 6.18
N ASP A 204 7.03 17.20 6.91
CA ASP A 204 7.03 17.25 8.38
C ASP A 204 6.22 16.10 8.97
N VAL A 205 6.62 14.84 8.64
CA VAL A 205 5.96 13.62 9.12
C VAL A 205 6.58 13.21 10.44
N GLU A 206 5.77 13.11 11.48
CA GLU A 206 6.18 12.65 12.82
C GLU A 206 5.68 11.25 13.15
N ASN A 207 4.63 10.77 12.45
CA ASN A 207 4.08 9.43 12.66
C ASN A 207 3.72 8.78 11.33
N ILE A 208 3.82 7.44 11.26
CA ILE A 208 3.43 6.65 10.10
C ILE A 208 2.47 5.53 10.52
N ILE A 209 1.41 5.37 9.74
CA ILE A 209 0.51 4.21 9.80
C ILE A 209 0.61 3.51 8.44
N ALA A 210 1.15 2.29 8.43
CA ALA A 210 1.36 1.50 7.22
C ALA A 210 0.18 0.58 6.93
N GLY A 211 0.05 0.16 5.67
CA GLY A 211 -1.02 -0.74 5.22
C GLY A 211 -0.93 -2.15 5.79
N HIS A 212 0.27 -2.61 6.11
CA HIS A 212 0.56 -3.94 6.67
C HIS A 212 1.62 -3.87 7.75
N ASP A 213 1.88 -5.03 8.39
CA ASP A 213 3.04 -5.20 9.27
C ASP A 213 4.27 -5.57 8.42
N TYR A 214 5.12 -4.58 8.16
CA TYR A 214 6.31 -4.75 7.34
C TYR A 214 7.53 -5.13 8.18
N ALA A 215 8.28 -6.12 7.72
CA ALA A 215 9.47 -6.62 8.40
C ALA A 215 10.53 -5.53 8.58
N GLY A 216 10.97 -5.35 9.83
CA GLY A 216 11.93 -4.34 10.24
C GLY A 216 11.35 -2.94 10.47
N MET A 217 10.12 -2.68 10.00
CA MET A 217 9.46 -1.38 10.12
C MET A 217 8.28 -1.42 11.09
N GLY A 218 7.47 -2.50 11.02
CA GLY A 218 6.17 -2.55 11.70
C GLY A 218 5.10 -1.79 10.93
N TYR A 219 4.07 -1.32 11.62
CA TYR A 219 2.89 -0.68 11.01
C TYR A 219 2.46 0.64 11.67
N ASN A 220 2.81 0.87 12.92
CA ASN A 220 2.54 2.11 13.66
C ASN A 220 3.85 2.64 14.20
N ILE A 221 4.36 3.69 13.57
CA ILE A 221 5.65 4.28 13.88
C ILE A 221 5.40 5.66 14.45
N GLU A 222 5.83 5.88 15.68
CA GLU A 222 5.60 7.11 16.42
C GLU A 222 6.92 7.87 16.65
N GLY A 223 6.91 9.16 16.43
CA GLY A 223 8.00 10.09 16.63
C GLY A 223 8.90 10.27 15.42
N ALA A 224 9.29 11.51 15.16
CA ALA A 224 10.06 11.93 14.00
C ALA A 224 11.41 11.19 13.83
N GLU A 225 12.04 10.77 14.92
CA GLU A 225 13.28 10.00 14.88
C GLU A 225 13.03 8.58 14.33
N ASN A 226 11.97 7.92 14.80
CA ASN A 226 11.58 6.60 14.32
C ASN A 226 11.13 6.66 12.85
N VAL A 227 10.42 7.72 12.45
CA VAL A 227 10.05 7.96 11.05
C VAL A 227 11.31 8.07 10.18
N ARG A 228 12.29 8.88 10.57
CA ARG A 228 13.57 8.98 9.83
C ARG A 228 14.26 7.64 9.71
N ARG A 229 14.33 6.87 10.81
CA ARG A 229 14.93 5.53 10.80
C ARG A 229 14.22 4.59 9.83
N VAL A 230 12.90 4.63 9.75
CA VAL A 230 12.11 3.80 8.82
C VAL A 230 12.39 4.21 7.37
N LEU A 231 12.46 5.51 7.07
CA LEU A 231 12.79 6.00 5.73
C LEU A 231 14.22 5.61 5.32
N ASP A 232 15.18 5.64 6.25
CA ASP A 232 16.55 5.14 6.04
C ASP A 232 16.55 3.63 5.78
N LEU A 233 15.75 2.88 6.54
CA LEU A 233 15.62 1.44 6.38
C LEU A 233 15.05 1.06 5.02
N CYS A 234 14.01 1.77 4.55
CA CYS A 234 13.45 1.56 3.21
C CYS A 234 14.51 1.74 2.11
N ALA A 235 15.32 2.81 2.18
CA ALA A 235 16.40 3.02 1.25
C ALA A 235 17.51 1.95 1.37
N ALA A 236 17.87 1.57 2.59
CA ALA A 236 18.91 0.57 2.82
C ALA A 236 18.58 -0.81 2.25
N TYR A 237 17.29 -1.23 2.30
CA TYR A 237 16.88 -2.49 1.67
C TYR A 237 16.99 -2.43 0.15
N THR A 238 16.65 -1.32 -0.51
CA THR A 238 16.84 -1.20 -1.96
C THR A 238 18.31 -1.33 -2.36
N GLU A 239 19.25 -0.77 -1.56
CA GLU A 239 20.68 -0.94 -1.78
C GLU A 239 21.13 -2.40 -1.59
N GLN A 240 20.56 -3.12 -0.61
CA GLN A 240 20.88 -4.53 -0.39
C GLN A 240 20.41 -5.37 -1.57
N TYR A 241 19.20 -5.14 -2.07
CA TYR A 241 18.66 -5.84 -3.24
C TYR A 241 19.50 -5.54 -4.48
N GLN A 242 19.93 -4.28 -4.68
CA GLN A 242 20.78 -3.92 -5.81
C GLN A 242 22.12 -4.64 -5.77
N ARG A 243 22.78 -4.68 -4.60
CA ARG A 243 24.05 -5.43 -4.45
C ARG A 243 23.89 -6.92 -4.76
N PHE A 244 22.80 -7.53 -4.25
CA PHE A 244 22.50 -8.93 -4.55
C PHE A 244 22.31 -9.18 -6.04
N VAL A 245 21.52 -8.34 -6.72
CA VAL A 245 21.26 -8.46 -8.17
C VAL A 245 22.53 -8.24 -8.99
N ASP A 246 23.35 -7.25 -8.64
CA ASP A 246 24.61 -6.99 -9.31
C ASP A 246 25.58 -8.20 -9.19
N GLU A 247 25.66 -8.80 -8.02
CA GLU A 247 26.47 -10.01 -7.80
C GLU A 247 25.92 -11.18 -8.61
N ALA A 248 24.64 -11.45 -8.56
CA ALA A 248 23.98 -12.53 -9.31
C ALA A 248 24.22 -12.41 -10.82
N LEU A 249 24.03 -11.21 -11.39
CA LEU A 249 24.28 -10.94 -12.80
C LEU A 249 25.76 -11.10 -13.17
N SER A 250 26.69 -10.67 -12.31
CA SER A 250 28.13 -10.84 -12.52
C SER A 250 28.55 -12.31 -12.57
N CYS A 251 27.80 -13.19 -11.88
CA CYS A 251 27.99 -14.64 -11.91
C CYS A 251 27.20 -15.33 -13.05
N GLY A 252 26.52 -14.58 -13.92
CA GLY A 252 25.80 -15.11 -15.08
C GLY A 252 24.38 -15.57 -14.79
N LEU A 253 23.83 -15.34 -13.60
CA LEU A 253 22.43 -15.61 -13.30
C LEU A 253 21.54 -14.51 -13.91
N THR A 254 20.67 -14.88 -14.88
CA THR A 254 19.81 -13.94 -15.62
C THR A 254 18.32 -14.26 -15.50
N ASP A 255 17.95 -15.43 -14.92
CA ASP A 255 16.55 -15.81 -14.71
C ASP A 255 15.97 -15.06 -13.51
N THR A 256 15.04 -14.16 -13.78
CA THR A 256 14.37 -13.32 -12.75
C THR A 256 13.71 -14.16 -11.66
N SER A 257 13.09 -15.28 -12.01
CA SER A 257 12.37 -16.10 -11.02
C SER A 257 13.33 -16.82 -10.07
N VAL A 258 14.46 -17.31 -10.58
CA VAL A 258 15.52 -17.93 -9.78
C VAL A 258 16.18 -16.86 -8.90
N MET A 259 16.48 -15.70 -9.47
CA MET A 259 17.11 -14.59 -8.75
C MET A 259 16.20 -14.09 -7.62
N ALA A 260 14.90 -13.88 -7.89
CA ALA A 260 13.91 -13.48 -6.88
C ALA A 260 13.82 -14.51 -5.73
N ALA A 261 13.77 -15.80 -6.05
CA ALA A 261 13.72 -16.86 -5.04
C ALA A 261 14.99 -16.91 -4.18
N GLN A 262 16.17 -16.73 -4.77
CA GLN A 262 17.42 -16.66 -4.04
C GLN A 262 17.53 -15.40 -3.17
N MET A 263 17.09 -14.24 -3.70
CA MET A 263 17.06 -12.97 -2.95
C MET A 263 16.16 -13.08 -1.72
N ILE A 264 14.96 -13.68 -1.86
CA ILE A 264 14.09 -13.92 -0.71
C ILE A 264 14.77 -14.86 0.31
N THR A 265 15.44 -15.90 -0.15
CA THR A 265 16.11 -16.84 0.74
C THR A 265 17.24 -16.20 1.54
N GLN A 266 17.98 -15.24 0.96
CA GLN A 266 19.14 -14.62 1.58
C GLN A 266 18.79 -13.34 2.35
N LEU A 267 17.89 -12.53 1.85
CA LEU A 267 17.57 -11.21 2.35
C LEU A 267 16.12 -11.07 2.84
N GLY A 268 15.26 -12.03 2.50
CA GLY A 268 13.83 -11.94 2.75
C GLY A 268 13.44 -12.20 4.20
N CYS A 269 12.20 -11.89 4.51
CA CYS A 269 11.61 -12.01 5.85
C CYS A 269 10.64 -13.18 5.99
N GLY A 270 10.41 -13.98 4.95
CA GLY A 270 9.43 -15.06 5.00
C GLY A 270 9.44 -15.97 3.77
N MET A 271 8.43 -16.84 3.69
CA MET A 271 8.23 -17.72 2.54
C MET A 271 7.33 -17.01 1.51
N PRO A 272 7.77 -16.83 0.27
CA PRO A 272 6.97 -16.16 -0.74
C PRO A 272 5.79 -17.04 -1.13
N GLN A 273 4.59 -16.63 -0.77
CA GLN A 273 3.37 -17.23 -1.31
C GLN A 273 3.06 -16.70 -2.71
N LYS A 274 3.67 -15.57 -3.09
CA LYS A 274 3.41 -14.86 -4.33
C LYS A 274 4.74 -14.39 -4.95
N LEU A 275 5.54 -15.35 -5.45
CA LEU A 275 6.86 -15.09 -6.03
C LEU A 275 6.85 -13.97 -7.08
N PHE A 276 5.74 -13.82 -7.83
CA PHE A 276 5.62 -12.80 -8.86
C PHE A 276 5.81 -11.38 -8.33
N LEU A 277 5.44 -11.09 -7.08
CA LEU A 277 5.64 -9.77 -6.46
C LEU A 277 7.15 -9.47 -6.32
N ALA A 278 7.90 -10.41 -5.79
CA ALA A 278 9.35 -10.28 -5.69
C ALA A 278 10.03 -10.21 -7.06
N MET A 279 9.47 -10.87 -8.08
CA MET A 279 9.98 -10.78 -9.45
C MET A 279 9.86 -9.36 -10.03
N TYR A 280 8.81 -8.60 -9.71
CA TYR A 280 8.70 -7.19 -10.09
C TYR A 280 9.88 -6.38 -9.54
N THR A 281 10.11 -6.49 -8.23
CA THR A 281 11.22 -5.82 -7.55
C THR A 281 12.57 -6.25 -8.12
N THR A 282 12.76 -7.54 -8.35
CA THR A 282 13.99 -8.09 -8.95
C THR A 282 14.24 -7.49 -10.35
N ASP A 283 13.22 -7.41 -11.20
CA ASP A 283 13.33 -6.82 -12.54
C ASP A 283 13.72 -5.35 -12.49
N GLU A 284 13.19 -4.59 -11.54
CA GLU A 284 13.58 -3.17 -11.36
C GLU A 284 15.07 -3.07 -11.03
N HIS A 285 15.58 -3.90 -10.11
CA HIS A 285 17.00 -3.93 -9.79
C HIS A 285 17.87 -4.45 -10.94
N ILE A 286 17.39 -5.40 -11.75
CA ILE A 286 18.08 -5.82 -12.97
C ILE A 286 18.24 -4.64 -13.94
N ARG A 287 17.17 -3.87 -14.17
CA ARG A 287 17.21 -2.69 -15.07
C ARG A 287 18.19 -1.62 -14.61
N HIS A 288 18.36 -1.45 -13.29
CA HIS A 288 19.27 -0.48 -12.69
C HIS A 288 20.72 -1.01 -12.55
N SER A 289 20.95 -2.30 -12.85
CA SER A 289 22.26 -2.90 -12.72
C SER A 289 23.20 -2.45 -13.83
N LYS A 290 24.46 -2.11 -13.45
CA LYS A 290 25.55 -1.84 -14.39
C LYS A 290 25.94 -3.07 -15.25
N PHE A 291 25.50 -4.26 -14.86
CA PHE A 291 25.74 -5.51 -15.58
C PHE A 291 24.61 -5.85 -16.57
N TYR A 292 23.55 -5.05 -16.58
CA TYR A 292 22.42 -5.27 -17.49
C TYR A 292 22.81 -4.92 -18.94
N LYS A 293 22.65 -5.89 -19.87
CA LYS A 293 23.04 -5.75 -21.27
C LYS A 293 21.85 -5.64 -22.24
N GLY A 294 20.67 -5.27 -21.76
CA GLY A 294 19.55 -4.88 -22.62
C GLY A 294 18.59 -5.99 -23.07
N GLU A 295 18.71 -7.23 -22.60
CA GLU A 295 17.74 -8.30 -22.90
C GLU A 295 17.31 -9.04 -21.63
N LEU A 296 16.11 -8.73 -21.12
CA LEU A 296 15.37 -9.60 -20.21
C LEU A 296 14.65 -10.65 -21.06
N LYS A 297 14.99 -11.93 -20.86
CA LYS A 297 14.29 -13.06 -21.50
C LYS A 297 13.10 -13.50 -20.65
#